data_ca46bd42035cdeb344e1ad6a598edbb4
#
_entry.id   ca46bd42035cdeb344e1ad6a598edbb4
#
_cell.length_a   1.000
_cell.length_b   1.000
_cell.length_c   1.000
_cell.angle_alpha   90.00
_cell.angle_beta   90.00
_cell.angle_gamma   90.00
#
_symmetry.space_group_name_H-M   'P 1'
#
loop_
_entity.id
_entity.type
_entity.pdbx_description
1 polymer ?
#
loop_
_entity_poly.entity_id
_entity_poly.type
_entity_poly.pdbx_seq_one_letter_code
_entity_poly.pdbx_strand_id
1 'polypeptide(L)'
;MKRILTAVFSFAALAAAGSIPGSAPTLAQEEMSEADLLKRGKRVFVLCRSCHTLESAGRHKVGPNLHGMFGSNAGSKDGFRYSDVVKGSGIVWSAENLEEWLVKPKDFLPGNKMAFAGVRKESDRKALITYLKKETLKDR
;
A
#
# COMPACT_ATOMS: atom_id res chain seq x y z
N MET A 1 25.71 74.90 -48.34
CA MET A 1 26.95 74.42 -47.76
C MET A 1 26.61 73.82 -46.36
N LYS A 2 26.26 72.58 -46.24
CA LYS A 2 26.10 71.90 -44.91
C LYS A 2 26.62 70.50 -45.08
N ARG A 3 27.66 70.21 -44.33
CA ARG A 3 28.31 68.92 -44.24
C ARG A 3 27.47 67.97 -43.33
N ILE A 4 27.09 66.83 -43.87
CA ILE A 4 26.39 65.80 -43.12
C ILE A 4 27.45 64.76 -42.63
N LEU A 5 27.65 64.69 -41.34
CA LEU A 5 28.46 63.65 -40.67
C LEU A 5 27.65 62.36 -40.58
N THR A 6 28.15 61.32 -41.19
CA THR A 6 27.58 59.97 -41.08
C THR A 6 28.23 59.29 -39.84
N ALA A 7 27.43 59.03 -38.81
CA ALA A 7 27.85 58.26 -37.66
C ALA A 7 27.63 56.76 -37.92
N VAL A 8 28.70 56.02 -37.91
CA VAL A 8 28.68 54.54 -37.99
C VAL A 8 28.45 53.99 -36.60
N PHE A 9 27.28 53.40 -36.39
CA PHE A 9 27.01 52.65 -35.16
C PHE A 9 27.45 51.19 -35.36
N SER A 10 28.51 50.79 -34.65
CA SER A 10 28.89 49.38 -34.50
C SER A 10 27.96 48.70 -33.53
N PHE A 11 27.21 47.73 -34.03
CA PHE A 11 26.42 46.81 -33.19
C PHE A 11 27.34 45.70 -32.68
N ALA A 12 27.65 45.72 -31.38
CA ALA A 12 28.27 44.61 -30.70
C ALA A 12 27.17 43.58 -30.37
N ALA A 13 27.26 42.42 -31.02
CA ALA A 13 26.37 41.28 -30.68
C ALA A 13 26.83 40.64 -29.40
N LEU A 14 26.01 40.83 -28.34
CA LEU A 14 26.20 40.14 -27.05
C LEU A 14 25.55 38.75 -27.16
N ALA A 15 26.39 37.72 -27.24
CA ALA A 15 25.94 36.32 -27.21
C ALA A 15 25.52 35.97 -25.75
N ALA A 16 24.20 35.92 -25.51
CA ALA A 16 23.67 35.40 -24.25
C ALA A 16 23.77 33.87 -24.26
N ALA A 17 24.72 33.32 -23.48
CA ALA A 17 24.80 31.91 -23.22
C ALA A 17 23.60 31.51 -22.31
N GLY A 18 22.56 30.95 -22.96
CA GLY A 18 21.41 30.40 -22.25
C GLY A 18 21.83 29.14 -21.45
N SER A 19 21.93 29.27 -20.14
CA SER A 19 22.07 28.14 -19.23
C SER A 19 20.75 27.34 -19.25
N ILE A 20 20.78 26.15 -19.81
CA ILE A 20 19.68 25.19 -19.74
C ILE A 20 19.68 24.67 -18.29
N PRO A 21 18.62 24.86 -17.48
CA PRO A 21 18.54 24.22 -16.18
C PRO A 21 18.48 22.71 -16.41
N GLY A 22 19.55 22.01 -16.05
CA GLY A 22 19.57 20.57 -16.03
C GLY A 22 18.49 20.08 -15.07
N SER A 23 17.43 19.49 -15.62
CA SER A 23 16.45 18.74 -14.82
C SER A 23 17.19 17.60 -14.16
N ALA A 24 17.42 17.68 -12.86
CA ALA A 24 17.90 16.56 -12.07
C ALA A 24 16.91 15.39 -12.25
N PRO A 25 17.37 14.16 -12.47
CA PRO A 25 16.49 13.01 -12.54
C PRO A 25 15.81 12.89 -11.16
N THR A 26 14.53 13.22 -11.11
CA THR A 26 13.69 12.83 -9.99
C THR A 26 13.75 11.31 -9.95
N LEU A 27 14.30 10.76 -8.86
CA LEU A 27 14.20 9.34 -8.55
C LEU A 27 12.71 9.05 -8.32
N ALA A 28 11.96 8.88 -9.40
CA ALA A 28 10.65 8.28 -9.36
C ALA A 28 10.86 6.91 -8.71
N GLN A 29 10.36 6.74 -7.49
CA GLN A 29 10.25 5.42 -6.90
C GLN A 29 9.39 4.63 -7.89
N GLU A 30 10.00 3.67 -8.58
CA GLU A 30 9.27 2.75 -9.44
C GLU A 30 8.23 2.06 -8.56
N GLU A 31 7.00 2.50 -8.67
CA GLU A 31 5.88 1.81 -8.03
C GLU A 31 5.81 0.41 -8.63
N MET A 32 5.88 -0.60 -7.76
CA MET A 32 5.78 -2.00 -8.20
C MET A 32 4.48 -2.20 -8.97
N SER A 33 4.57 -2.92 -10.09
CA SER A 33 3.37 -3.27 -10.86
C SER A 33 2.39 -4.07 -10.00
N GLU A 34 1.09 -4.03 -10.34
CA GLU A 34 0.08 -4.83 -9.64
C GLU A 34 0.44 -6.32 -9.67
N ALA A 35 0.97 -6.82 -10.79
CA ALA A 35 1.41 -8.20 -10.93
C ALA A 35 2.53 -8.56 -9.94
N ASP A 36 3.49 -7.66 -9.73
CA ASP A 36 4.56 -7.86 -8.77
C ASP A 36 4.06 -7.77 -7.32
N LEU A 37 3.13 -6.85 -7.04
CA LEU A 37 2.46 -6.77 -5.74
C LEU A 37 1.73 -8.07 -5.43
N LEU A 38 0.96 -8.61 -6.36
CA LEU A 38 0.25 -9.88 -6.18
C LEU A 38 1.19 -11.06 -5.96
N LYS A 39 2.25 -11.16 -6.75
CA LYS A 39 3.27 -12.19 -6.60
C LYS A 39 3.98 -12.10 -5.24
N ARG A 40 4.33 -10.89 -4.81
CA ARG A 40 4.93 -10.63 -3.51
C ARG A 40 3.95 -10.91 -2.38
N GLY A 41 2.72 -10.42 -2.47
CA GLY A 41 1.66 -10.62 -1.47
C GLY A 41 1.36 -12.11 -1.25
N LYS A 42 1.30 -12.91 -2.32
CA LYS A 42 1.17 -14.37 -2.22
C LYS A 42 2.30 -15.00 -1.43
N ARG A 43 3.54 -14.55 -1.60
CA ARG A 43 4.68 -15.03 -0.80
C ARG A 43 4.55 -14.64 0.67
N VAL A 44 4.14 -13.41 0.95
CA VAL A 44 3.95 -12.94 2.33
C VAL A 44 2.79 -13.69 3.00
N PHE A 45 1.71 -14.00 2.27
CA PHE A 45 0.57 -14.75 2.78
C PHE A 45 0.93 -16.14 3.33
N VAL A 46 2.09 -16.70 2.97
CA VAL A 46 2.59 -17.95 3.56
C VAL A 46 2.63 -17.88 5.09
N LEU A 47 2.87 -16.69 5.67
CA LEU A 47 2.86 -16.47 7.13
C LEU A 47 1.46 -16.57 7.75
N CYS A 48 0.41 -16.47 6.96
CA CYS A 48 -0.99 -16.41 7.40
C CYS A 48 -1.74 -17.73 7.15
N ARG A 49 -1.39 -18.46 6.07
CA ARG A 49 -2.14 -19.62 5.57
C ARG A 49 -2.25 -20.81 6.52
N SER A 50 -1.34 -20.91 7.48
CA SER A 50 -1.42 -21.94 8.53
C SER A 50 -2.66 -21.76 9.42
N CYS A 51 -3.05 -20.50 9.64
CA CYS A 51 -4.16 -20.13 10.52
C CYS A 51 -5.40 -19.62 9.80
N HIS A 52 -5.30 -19.18 8.54
CA HIS A 52 -6.41 -18.59 7.78
C HIS A 52 -6.64 -19.27 6.43
N THR A 53 -7.89 -19.25 5.95
CA THR A 53 -8.30 -19.60 4.60
C THR A 53 -8.82 -18.37 3.87
N LEU A 54 -8.82 -18.38 2.52
CA LEU A 54 -9.29 -17.25 1.70
C LEU A 54 -10.52 -17.60 0.85
N GLU A 55 -10.74 -18.91 0.61
CA GLU A 55 -11.81 -19.41 -0.25
C GLU A 55 -13.21 -19.11 0.34
N SER A 56 -14.21 -18.86 -0.50
CA SER A 56 -15.60 -18.57 -0.07
C SER A 56 -16.21 -19.66 0.82
N ALA A 57 -15.99 -20.93 0.46
CA ALA A 57 -16.37 -22.08 1.26
C ALA A 57 -15.29 -22.54 2.27
N GLY A 58 -14.29 -21.70 2.52
CA GLY A 58 -13.16 -22.02 3.38
C GLY A 58 -13.56 -22.13 4.85
N ARG A 59 -13.10 -23.19 5.51
CA ARG A 59 -13.34 -23.40 6.95
C ARG A 59 -12.46 -22.45 7.80
N HIS A 60 -12.94 -22.11 8.98
CA HIS A 60 -12.07 -21.56 10.02
C HIS A 60 -11.00 -22.58 10.41
N LYS A 61 -9.84 -22.06 10.75
CA LYS A 61 -8.71 -22.80 11.32
C LYS A 61 -8.45 -22.26 12.74
N VAL A 62 -7.19 -22.09 13.11
CA VAL A 62 -6.81 -21.37 14.33
C VAL A 62 -7.28 -19.91 14.28
N GLY A 63 -7.29 -19.30 13.10
CA GLY A 63 -7.87 -18.01 12.80
C GLY A 63 -9.14 -18.14 11.93
N PRO A 64 -9.91 -17.04 11.79
CA PRO A 64 -11.10 -17.02 10.95
C PRO A 64 -10.76 -17.16 9.46
N ASN A 65 -11.72 -17.65 8.67
CA ASN A 65 -11.70 -17.49 7.23
C ASN A 65 -11.73 -15.99 6.89
N LEU A 66 -10.92 -15.55 5.94
CA LEU A 66 -10.79 -14.14 5.55
C LEU A 66 -11.61 -13.74 4.32
N HIS A 67 -12.35 -14.69 3.70
CA HIS A 67 -13.19 -14.38 2.54
C HIS A 67 -14.20 -13.27 2.89
N GLY A 68 -14.29 -12.25 2.03
CA GLY A 68 -15.21 -11.12 2.23
C GLY A 68 -14.92 -10.25 3.45
N MET A 69 -13.70 -10.26 3.98
CA MET A 69 -13.36 -9.49 5.17
C MET A 69 -13.41 -7.97 4.94
N PHE A 70 -13.00 -7.48 3.78
CA PHE A 70 -13.02 -6.05 3.51
C PHE A 70 -14.45 -5.50 3.50
N GLY A 71 -14.67 -4.42 4.27
CA GLY A 71 -15.97 -3.82 4.50
C GLY A 71 -16.83 -4.54 5.55
N SER A 72 -16.35 -5.65 6.16
CA SER A 72 -17.05 -6.32 7.25
C SER A 72 -16.58 -5.86 8.63
N ASN A 73 -17.44 -5.98 9.63
CA ASN A 73 -17.06 -5.70 11.01
C ASN A 73 -16.07 -6.75 11.53
N ALA A 74 -15.09 -6.30 12.31
CA ALA A 74 -14.21 -7.21 13.03
C ALA A 74 -15.03 -8.07 13.98
N GLY A 75 -14.70 -9.37 14.00
CA GLY A 75 -15.42 -10.30 14.86
C GLY A 75 -16.78 -10.79 14.34
N SER A 76 -17.17 -10.46 13.09
CA SER A 76 -18.50 -10.75 12.54
C SER A 76 -18.61 -12.09 11.79
N LYS A 77 -17.54 -12.84 11.58
CA LYS A 77 -17.63 -14.15 10.91
C LYS A 77 -18.33 -15.17 11.79
N ASP A 78 -19.43 -15.70 11.28
CA ASP A 78 -20.20 -16.74 11.97
C ASP A 78 -19.36 -18.00 12.24
N GLY A 79 -19.61 -18.64 13.37
CA GLY A 79 -18.94 -19.89 13.76
C GLY A 79 -17.50 -19.75 14.25
N PHE A 80 -16.91 -18.56 14.25
CA PHE A 80 -15.57 -18.33 14.83
C PHE A 80 -15.62 -17.67 16.20
N ARG A 81 -14.84 -18.19 17.15
CA ARG A 81 -14.76 -17.68 18.53
C ARG A 81 -13.71 -16.59 18.67
N TYR A 82 -14.09 -15.35 18.38
CA TYR A 82 -13.23 -14.18 18.59
C TYR A 82 -13.02 -13.86 20.09
N SER A 83 -11.99 -13.07 20.38
CA SER A 83 -11.88 -12.41 21.69
C SER A 83 -12.91 -11.27 21.79
N ASP A 84 -13.28 -10.93 23.04
CA ASP A 84 -14.27 -9.87 23.28
C ASP A 84 -13.79 -8.51 22.77
N VAL A 85 -12.48 -8.24 22.88
CA VAL A 85 -11.88 -7.00 22.35
C VAL A 85 -12.02 -6.88 20.82
N VAL A 86 -11.95 -7.98 20.07
CA VAL A 86 -12.17 -7.96 18.62
C VAL A 86 -13.63 -7.77 18.30
N LYS A 87 -14.54 -8.45 18.98
CA LYS A 87 -16.00 -8.30 18.80
C LYS A 87 -16.48 -6.89 19.13
N GLY A 88 -15.97 -6.31 20.21
CA GLY A 88 -16.36 -5.00 20.70
C GLY A 88 -15.59 -3.83 20.08
N SER A 89 -14.66 -4.08 19.16
CA SER A 89 -13.75 -3.05 18.65
C SER A 89 -14.43 -1.98 17.78
N GLY A 90 -15.57 -2.29 17.15
CA GLY A 90 -16.22 -1.42 16.17
C GLY A 90 -15.45 -1.25 14.86
N ILE A 91 -14.34 -1.97 14.67
CA ILE A 91 -13.51 -1.87 13.47
C ILE A 91 -14.28 -2.45 12.28
N VAL A 92 -14.34 -1.67 11.18
CA VAL A 92 -14.71 -2.17 9.85
C VAL A 92 -13.42 -2.35 9.05
N TRP A 93 -13.14 -3.55 8.58
CA TRP A 93 -11.88 -3.83 7.91
C TRP A 93 -11.74 -3.06 6.60
N SER A 94 -10.77 -2.17 6.54
CA SER A 94 -10.31 -1.46 5.36
C SER A 94 -8.85 -1.79 5.07
N ALA A 95 -8.32 -1.32 3.94
CA ALA A 95 -6.90 -1.48 3.65
C ALA A 95 -6.03 -0.72 4.66
N GLU A 96 -6.49 0.45 5.07
CA GLU A 96 -5.78 1.37 5.96
C GLU A 96 -5.63 0.77 7.35
N ASN A 97 -6.74 0.37 7.99
CA ASN A 97 -6.66 -0.20 9.33
C ASN A 97 -6.06 -1.62 9.33
N LEU A 98 -6.14 -2.35 8.22
CA LEU A 98 -5.43 -3.61 8.05
C LEU A 98 -3.91 -3.40 7.93
N GLU A 99 -3.48 -2.30 7.30
CA GLU A 99 -2.07 -1.90 7.26
C GLU A 99 -1.53 -1.71 8.69
N GLU A 100 -2.24 -0.96 9.52
CA GLU A 100 -1.87 -0.71 10.93
C GLU A 100 -1.91 -2.00 11.75
N TRP A 101 -2.99 -2.79 11.62
CA TRP A 101 -3.12 -4.09 12.27
C TRP A 101 -1.94 -5.02 11.97
N LEU A 102 -1.52 -5.07 10.71
CA LEU A 102 -0.44 -5.96 10.26
C LEU A 102 0.95 -5.50 10.71
N VAL A 103 1.13 -4.27 11.17
CA VAL A 103 2.40 -3.86 11.80
C VAL A 103 2.66 -4.70 13.04
N LYS A 104 1.70 -4.74 13.96
CA LYS A 104 1.77 -5.53 15.19
C LYS A 104 0.38 -5.67 15.83
N PRO A 105 -0.34 -6.76 15.58
CA PRO A 105 -1.72 -6.95 16.03
C PRO A 105 -1.94 -6.74 17.53
N LYS A 106 -0.98 -7.16 18.36
CA LYS A 106 -1.08 -7.00 19.81
C LYS A 106 -1.06 -5.57 20.29
N ASP A 107 -0.35 -4.68 19.57
CA ASP A 107 -0.25 -3.27 19.91
C ASP A 107 -1.45 -2.47 19.36
N PHE A 108 -1.92 -2.86 18.17
CA PHE A 108 -3.11 -2.25 17.56
C PHE A 108 -4.39 -2.52 18.37
N LEU A 109 -4.57 -3.74 18.85
CA LEU A 109 -5.73 -4.13 19.64
C LEU A 109 -5.31 -5.07 20.79
N PRO A 110 -4.90 -4.54 21.95
CA PRO A 110 -4.48 -5.32 23.09
C PRO A 110 -5.60 -6.29 23.56
N GLY A 111 -5.22 -7.52 23.87
CA GLY A 111 -6.17 -8.56 24.26
C GLY A 111 -6.74 -9.39 23.11
N ASN A 112 -6.40 -9.10 21.86
CA ASN A 112 -6.70 -10.00 20.75
C ASN A 112 -5.93 -11.33 20.90
N LYS A 113 -6.48 -12.40 20.31
CA LYS A 113 -5.90 -13.76 20.43
C LYS A 113 -5.02 -14.16 19.24
N MET A 114 -4.81 -13.28 18.27
CA MET A 114 -3.96 -13.56 17.10
C MET A 114 -2.48 -13.61 17.52
N ALA A 115 -1.90 -14.81 17.50
CA ALA A 115 -0.49 -15.03 17.83
C ALA A 115 0.39 -14.76 16.61
N PHE A 116 0.58 -13.47 16.28
CA PHE A 116 1.35 -13.03 15.12
C PHE A 116 2.22 -11.82 15.48
N ALA A 117 3.49 -11.86 15.04
CA ALA A 117 4.46 -10.81 15.36
C ALA A 117 4.33 -9.56 14.47
N GLY A 118 3.56 -9.67 13.39
CA GLY A 118 3.40 -8.61 12.40
C GLY A 118 4.30 -8.75 11.17
N VAL A 119 4.09 -7.86 10.21
CA VAL A 119 4.88 -7.72 8.97
C VAL A 119 5.62 -6.40 9.01
N ARG A 120 6.93 -6.43 9.24
CA ARG A 120 7.74 -5.23 9.50
C ARG A 120 7.83 -4.29 8.29
N LYS A 121 8.07 -4.86 7.08
CA LYS A 121 8.28 -4.07 5.87
C LYS A 121 6.95 -3.56 5.34
N GLU A 122 6.81 -2.25 5.18
CA GLU A 122 5.64 -1.60 4.58
C GLU A 122 5.32 -2.16 3.18
N SER A 123 6.35 -2.31 2.34
CA SER A 123 6.17 -2.90 1.00
C SER A 123 5.65 -4.35 1.01
N ASP A 124 5.90 -5.12 2.06
CA ASP A 124 5.32 -6.46 2.23
C ASP A 124 3.86 -6.38 2.68
N ARG A 125 3.52 -5.43 3.57
CA ARG A 125 2.13 -5.22 3.99
C ARG A 125 1.27 -4.72 2.82
N LYS A 126 1.75 -3.72 2.07
CA LYS A 126 1.08 -3.22 0.85
C LYS A 126 0.81 -4.36 -0.15
N ALA A 127 1.81 -5.17 -0.41
CA ALA A 127 1.69 -6.33 -1.30
C ALA A 127 0.72 -7.38 -0.76
N LEU A 128 0.77 -7.70 0.53
CA LEU A 128 -0.14 -8.63 1.19
C LEU A 128 -1.59 -8.14 1.11
N ILE A 129 -1.85 -6.87 1.39
CA ILE A 129 -3.19 -6.27 1.33
C ILE A 129 -3.74 -6.32 -0.11
N THR A 130 -2.91 -6.00 -1.11
CA THR A 130 -3.29 -6.12 -2.53
C THR A 130 -3.69 -7.56 -2.87
N TYR A 131 -2.89 -8.53 -2.43
CA TYR A 131 -3.19 -9.95 -2.64
C TYR A 131 -4.48 -10.37 -1.92
N LEU A 132 -4.66 -9.99 -0.65
CA LEU A 132 -5.87 -10.30 0.12
C LEU A 132 -7.12 -9.70 -0.52
N LYS A 133 -7.08 -8.44 -0.97
CA LYS A 133 -8.20 -7.82 -1.71
C LYS A 133 -8.61 -8.66 -2.91
N LYS A 134 -7.64 -9.05 -3.74
CA LYS A 134 -7.92 -9.85 -4.93
C LYS A 134 -8.52 -11.22 -4.59
N GLU A 135 -7.92 -11.92 -3.63
CA GLU A 135 -8.31 -13.32 -3.33
C GLU A 135 -9.63 -13.41 -2.54
N THR A 136 -9.95 -12.42 -1.70
CA THR A 136 -11.12 -12.48 -0.82
C THR A 136 -12.36 -11.79 -1.37
N LEU A 137 -12.27 -11.11 -2.53
CA LEU A 137 -13.39 -10.43 -3.19
C LEU A 137 -13.76 -11.06 -4.53
N LYS A 138 -13.17 -12.19 -4.91
CA LYS A 138 -13.36 -12.83 -6.24
C LYS A 138 -14.80 -13.21 -6.56
N ASP A 139 -15.61 -13.47 -5.55
CA ASP A 139 -16.97 -14.02 -5.73
C ASP A 139 -18.06 -12.98 -5.36
N ARG A 140 -17.75 -11.69 -5.44
CA ARG A 140 -18.69 -10.59 -5.25
C ARG A 140 -19.17 -9.99 -6.57
#